data_e195540b888c29bcb113a6aa0e34a6c0
#
_entry.id   e195540b888c29bcb113a6aa0e34a6c0
#
_cell.length_a   1.000
_cell.length_b   1.000
_cell.length_c   1.000
_cell.angle_alpha   90.00
_cell.angle_beta   90.00
_cell.angle_gamma   90.00
#
_symmetry.space_group_name_H-M   'P 1'
#
loop_
_entity.id
_entity.type
_entity.pdbx_description
1 polymer ?
#
loop_
_entity_poly.entity_id
_entity_poly.type
_entity_poly.pdbx_seq_one_letter_code
_entity_poly.pdbx_strand_id
1 'polypeptide(L)'
;MMKLLYNKDMNTPAALYAYFGYLGDFSTDIPGHTFYQIGLIDQLCNHHHIDKVDFYSYLSHDQVGATQKSPVWPKSPVTPVFERFTKERIRSYNLGFGKVAENIEKGRYDKIFLKARFRNLSTLAKQLTDAKQFELLISAAIQTGQAHKVVILDTDLSLDPEFVDFCKSHGINFEIPSIDYPNVSKDFIKACEKVWLEETDRFERNDKVFYYGNISFGNYKAGHAKNPIVVDAIKKSSDFKSFTGKKYEVSIAGKLDPALAEDFQEKNIKLIKRTDRTDIWNEYASSTISLNISKDLYVERGFYPARVYESLIFGAIPVSYMDNRIHEALGFQDLRKLEEILAFFKDSSPSDRASIYSKCISNLFPFR
;
A
#
# COMPACT_ATOMS: atom_id res chain seq x y z
N MET A 1 24.80 -35.71 -34.23
CA MET A 1 24.25 -35.87 -32.88
C MET A 1 23.95 -34.49 -32.33
N MET A 2 22.80 -33.90 -32.74
CA MET A 2 22.35 -32.56 -32.32
C MET A 2 21.73 -32.68 -30.93
N LYS A 3 22.35 -32.06 -29.92
CA LYS A 3 21.76 -31.87 -28.60
C LYS A 3 20.58 -30.91 -28.75
N LEU A 4 19.39 -31.44 -28.71
CA LEU A 4 18.17 -30.68 -28.40
C LEU A 4 18.35 -30.08 -27.01
N LEU A 5 18.74 -28.81 -26.97
CA LEU A 5 18.56 -27.97 -25.79
C LEU A 5 17.05 -27.80 -25.63
N TYR A 6 16.45 -28.65 -24.82
CA TYR A 6 15.09 -28.49 -24.36
C TYR A 6 15.03 -27.17 -23.57
N ASN A 7 14.42 -26.18 -24.18
CA ASN A 7 14.07 -24.92 -23.52
C ASN A 7 13.07 -25.23 -22.40
N LYS A 8 13.56 -25.36 -21.19
CA LYS A 8 12.77 -25.66 -19.98
C LYS A 8 11.86 -24.49 -19.56
N ASP A 9 11.92 -23.37 -20.29
CA ASP A 9 11.21 -22.12 -19.98
C ASP A 9 9.83 -21.98 -20.64
N MET A 10 9.38 -22.99 -21.41
CA MET A 10 8.15 -22.86 -22.21
C MET A 10 6.86 -23.31 -21.51
N ASN A 11 6.90 -23.79 -20.27
CA ASN A 11 5.71 -24.31 -19.56
C ASN A 11 5.41 -23.67 -18.21
N THR A 12 6.10 -22.61 -17.81
CA THR A 12 5.73 -21.90 -16.61
C THR A 12 4.59 -20.94 -16.93
N PRO A 13 3.44 -20.98 -16.21
CA PRO A 13 2.34 -20.06 -16.42
C PRO A 13 2.83 -18.62 -16.44
N ALA A 14 2.60 -17.92 -17.55
CA ALA A 14 2.98 -16.53 -17.67
C ALA A 14 1.86 -15.67 -17.09
N ALA A 15 2.16 -14.78 -16.17
CA ALA A 15 1.19 -13.83 -15.65
C ALA A 15 1.66 -12.38 -15.81
N LEU A 16 0.70 -11.48 -15.92
CA LEU A 16 0.89 -10.05 -15.91
C LEU A 16 0.39 -9.48 -14.60
N TYR A 17 1.16 -8.59 -14.00
CA TYR A 17 0.69 -7.68 -12.97
C TYR A 17 0.86 -6.25 -13.46
N ALA A 18 -0.25 -5.58 -13.75
CA ALA A 18 -0.26 -4.21 -14.24
C ALA A 18 -0.88 -3.27 -13.20
N TYR A 19 -0.13 -2.24 -12.81
CA TYR A 19 -0.56 -1.24 -11.86
C TYR A 19 -0.87 0.09 -12.54
N PHE A 20 -2.09 0.55 -12.36
CA PHE A 20 -2.58 1.82 -12.81
C PHE A 20 -3.00 2.67 -11.62
N GLY A 21 -2.53 3.88 -11.54
CA GLY A 21 -2.93 4.75 -10.47
C GLY A 21 -2.55 6.19 -10.76
N TYR A 22 -3.47 7.10 -10.50
CA TYR A 22 -3.15 8.51 -10.53
C TYR A 22 -2.20 8.83 -9.37
N LEU A 23 -0.98 9.09 -9.71
CA LEU A 23 0.07 9.51 -8.81
C LEU A 23 0.56 10.89 -9.26
N GLY A 24 -0.35 11.84 -9.31
CA GLY A 24 0.02 13.23 -9.56
C GLY A 24 1.19 13.60 -8.66
N ASP A 25 2.24 14.18 -9.23
CA ASP A 25 3.42 14.75 -8.59
C ASP A 25 4.56 13.78 -8.20
N PHE A 26 4.66 12.57 -8.76
CA PHE A 26 5.82 11.69 -8.53
C PHE A 26 6.77 11.70 -9.72
N SER A 27 7.81 12.48 -9.63
CA SER A 27 8.66 12.76 -10.80
C SER A 27 9.81 11.78 -11.03
N THR A 28 10.18 10.90 -10.10
CA THR A 28 11.40 10.11 -10.31
C THR A 28 11.45 8.75 -9.62
N ASP A 29 10.66 8.51 -8.58
CA ASP A 29 10.78 7.30 -7.80
C ASP A 29 9.61 6.35 -8.00
N ILE A 30 9.90 5.06 -7.89
CA ILE A 30 8.85 4.06 -7.80
C ILE A 30 7.91 4.48 -6.67
N PRO A 31 6.61 4.59 -6.94
CA PRO A 31 5.66 5.08 -5.96
C PRO A 31 5.72 4.26 -4.67
N GLY A 32 5.58 4.90 -3.52
CA GLY A 32 5.62 4.22 -2.22
C GLY A 32 4.66 3.05 -2.08
N HIS A 33 3.60 3.04 -2.87
CA HIS A 33 2.74 1.88 -3.05
C HIS A 33 3.42 0.67 -3.71
N THR A 34 4.59 0.82 -4.31
CA THR A 34 5.31 -0.29 -4.95
C THR A 34 5.85 -1.30 -3.94
N PHE A 35 6.21 -0.86 -2.73
CA PHE A 35 6.63 -1.79 -1.68
C PHE A 35 5.52 -2.74 -1.27
N TYR A 36 4.36 -2.17 -1.04
CA TYR A 36 3.14 -2.93 -0.81
C TYR A 36 2.82 -3.84 -2.00
N GLN A 37 3.07 -3.39 -3.23
CA GLN A 37 2.84 -4.19 -4.44
C GLN A 37 3.70 -5.45 -4.47
N ILE A 38 4.94 -5.41 -4.00
CA ILE A 38 5.79 -6.62 -3.97
C ILE A 38 5.20 -7.70 -3.07
N GLY A 39 4.75 -7.33 -1.87
CA GLY A 39 4.08 -8.28 -0.98
C GLY A 39 2.74 -8.79 -1.53
N LEU A 40 2.00 -7.95 -2.25
CA LEU A 40 0.78 -8.36 -2.94
C LEU A 40 1.09 -9.30 -4.11
N ILE A 41 2.11 -9.02 -4.92
CA ILE A 41 2.54 -9.90 -6.01
C ILE A 41 2.94 -11.27 -5.46
N ASP A 42 3.69 -11.32 -4.36
CA ASP A 42 4.05 -12.58 -3.74
C ASP A 42 2.81 -13.36 -3.28
N GLN A 43 1.84 -12.68 -2.67
CA GLN A 43 0.57 -13.31 -2.29
C GLN A 43 -0.19 -13.86 -3.50
N LEU A 44 -0.30 -13.10 -4.60
CA LEU A 44 -0.95 -13.55 -5.82
C LEU A 44 -0.23 -14.74 -6.46
N CYS A 45 1.09 -14.70 -6.50
CA CYS A 45 1.90 -15.81 -6.99
C CYS A 45 1.63 -17.08 -6.19
N ASN A 46 1.61 -17.00 -4.87
CA ASN A 46 1.33 -18.14 -4.00
C ASN A 46 -0.11 -18.65 -4.18
N HIS A 47 -1.09 -17.74 -4.20
CA HIS A 47 -2.51 -18.10 -4.30
C HIS A 47 -2.86 -18.74 -5.66
N HIS A 48 -2.29 -18.24 -6.75
CA HIS A 48 -2.58 -18.72 -8.10
C HIS A 48 -1.56 -19.74 -8.62
N HIS A 49 -0.60 -20.18 -7.80
CA HIS A 49 0.47 -21.10 -8.19
C HIS A 49 1.28 -20.61 -9.38
N ILE A 50 1.67 -19.34 -9.35
CA ILE A 50 2.47 -18.65 -10.37
C ILE A 50 3.87 -18.41 -9.82
N ASP A 51 4.90 -18.71 -10.59
CA ASP A 51 6.28 -18.46 -10.15
C ASP A 51 6.61 -16.97 -10.22
N LYS A 52 6.40 -16.35 -11.37
CA LYS A 52 6.76 -14.96 -11.63
C LYS A 52 5.74 -14.25 -12.51
N VAL A 53 5.64 -12.94 -12.31
CA VAL A 53 4.85 -12.05 -13.16
C VAL A 53 5.72 -11.15 -14.01
N ASP A 54 5.21 -10.76 -15.17
CA ASP A 54 5.68 -9.56 -15.85
C ASP A 54 5.04 -8.37 -15.14
N PHE A 55 5.85 -7.43 -14.72
CA PHE A 55 5.39 -6.24 -14.02
C PHE A 55 5.31 -5.05 -14.98
N TYR A 56 4.14 -4.44 -15.05
CA TYR A 56 3.93 -3.17 -15.70
C TYR A 56 3.43 -2.15 -14.70
N SER A 57 4.01 -0.96 -14.72
CA SER A 57 3.47 0.20 -14.00
C SER A 57 3.48 1.41 -14.94
N TYR A 58 2.35 2.05 -15.10
CA TYR A 58 2.22 3.25 -15.89
C TYR A 58 3.33 4.28 -15.61
N LEU A 59 3.62 4.50 -14.33
CA LEU A 59 4.64 5.48 -13.93
C LEU A 59 6.07 5.08 -14.25
N SER A 60 6.40 3.80 -14.17
CA SER A 60 7.78 3.36 -14.41
C SER A 60 8.18 3.42 -15.89
N HIS A 61 7.19 3.33 -16.79
CA HIS A 61 7.45 3.28 -18.23
C HIS A 61 7.18 4.60 -18.96
N ASP A 62 6.07 5.25 -18.63
CA ASP A 62 5.59 6.39 -19.42
C ASP A 62 6.04 7.74 -18.86
N GLN A 63 6.41 7.81 -17.57
CA GLN A 63 6.89 9.04 -16.95
C GLN A 63 8.41 9.08 -16.69
N VAL A 64 9.03 7.94 -16.46
CA VAL A 64 10.47 7.86 -16.14
C VAL A 64 11.31 7.44 -17.34
N GLY A 65 10.67 7.00 -18.42
CA GLY A 65 11.32 6.47 -19.62
C GLY A 65 11.72 4.99 -19.47
N ALA A 66 11.75 4.29 -20.60
CA ALA A 66 11.99 2.84 -20.71
C ALA A 66 13.41 2.39 -20.30
N THR A 67 14.22 3.24 -19.71
CA THR A 67 15.61 2.95 -19.33
C THR A 67 15.77 2.34 -17.95
N GLN A 68 14.75 2.41 -17.09
CA GLN A 68 14.84 1.86 -15.74
C GLN A 68 14.72 0.33 -15.77
N LYS A 69 15.84 -0.35 -15.57
CA LYS A 69 15.96 -1.81 -15.67
C LYS A 69 15.52 -2.55 -14.39
N SER A 70 15.41 -1.86 -13.28
CA SER A 70 15.02 -2.43 -11.98
C SER A 70 14.47 -1.32 -11.05
N PRO A 71 13.68 -1.67 -10.05
CA PRO A 71 13.22 -0.71 -9.06
C PRO A 71 14.41 -0.10 -8.31
N VAL A 72 14.32 1.20 -8.04
CA VAL A 72 15.22 1.87 -7.11
C VAL A 72 14.55 1.85 -5.74
N TRP A 73 15.12 1.08 -4.84
CA TRP A 73 14.65 0.98 -3.47
C TRP A 73 15.30 2.04 -2.59
N PRO A 74 14.58 2.64 -1.64
CA PRO A 74 15.18 3.55 -0.68
C PRO A 74 16.13 2.78 0.24
N LYS A 75 17.07 3.48 0.82
CA LYS A 75 17.91 2.92 1.88
C LYS A 75 17.06 2.74 3.15
N SER A 76 16.73 1.52 3.46
CA SER A 76 15.97 1.11 4.64
C SER A 76 16.46 -0.26 5.10
N PRO A 77 16.38 -0.59 6.38
CA PRO A 77 16.68 -1.95 6.87
C PRO A 77 15.92 -3.05 6.13
N VAL A 78 14.69 -2.78 5.67
CA VAL A 78 13.88 -3.75 4.90
C VAL A 78 14.18 -3.81 3.41
N THR A 79 15.06 -2.95 2.87
CA THR A 79 15.43 -2.97 1.43
C THR A 79 15.86 -4.35 0.93
N PRO A 80 16.71 -5.13 1.65
CA PRO A 80 17.08 -6.47 1.21
C PRO A 80 15.89 -7.44 1.08
N VAL A 81 14.83 -7.24 1.88
CA VAL A 81 13.59 -8.03 1.76
C VAL A 81 12.90 -7.71 0.43
N PHE A 82 12.76 -6.43 0.09
CA PHE A 82 12.15 -6.02 -1.18
C PHE A 82 12.93 -6.54 -2.39
N GLU A 83 14.25 -6.43 -2.37
CA GLU A 83 15.12 -6.91 -3.45
C GLU A 83 14.97 -8.42 -3.65
N ARG A 84 14.94 -9.18 -2.56
CA ARG A 84 14.76 -10.63 -2.60
C ARG A 84 13.42 -11.00 -3.24
N PHE A 85 12.30 -10.52 -2.72
CA PHE A 85 10.98 -10.84 -3.25
C PHE A 85 10.78 -10.35 -4.68
N THR A 86 11.35 -9.19 -5.02
CA THR A 86 11.39 -8.70 -6.39
C THR A 86 12.06 -9.69 -7.34
N LYS A 87 13.24 -10.15 -6.98
CA LYS A 87 14.00 -11.14 -7.79
C LYS A 87 13.28 -12.48 -7.90
N GLU A 88 12.62 -12.91 -6.84
CA GLU A 88 11.90 -14.18 -6.79
C GLU A 88 10.60 -14.13 -7.59
N ARG A 89 9.87 -12.98 -7.59
CA ARG A 89 8.49 -12.88 -8.11
C ARG A 89 8.31 -12.08 -9.38
N ILE A 90 9.30 -11.29 -9.79
CA ILE A 90 9.19 -10.49 -11.00
C ILE A 90 10.17 -10.98 -12.05
N ARG A 91 9.62 -11.26 -13.24
CA ARG A 91 10.39 -11.71 -14.41
C ARG A 91 10.90 -10.53 -15.20
N SER A 92 10.09 -9.54 -15.44
CA SER A 92 10.41 -8.37 -16.26
C SER A 92 9.81 -7.10 -15.69
N TYR A 93 10.64 -6.04 -15.66
CA TYR A 93 10.23 -4.66 -15.33
C TYR A 93 10.14 -3.75 -16.55
N ASN A 94 10.56 -4.22 -17.72
CA ASN A 94 10.87 -3.37 -18.88
C ASN A 94 9.85 -3.51 -20.01
N LEU A 95 8.67 -4.06 -19.74
CA LEU A 95 7.66 -4.15 -20.77
C LEU A 95 6.96 -2.81 -20.90
N GLY A 96 7.15 -2.14 -22.03
CA GLY A 96 6.32 -0.99 -22.40
C GLY A 96 4.86 -1.40 -22.65
N PHE A 97 3.94 -0.44 -22.55
CA PHE A 97 2.51 -0.67 -22.68
C PHE A 97 2.14 -1.44 -23.98
N GLY A 98 2.70 -1.01 -25.13
CA GLY A 98 2.45 -1.69 -26.40
C GLY A 98 2.83 -3.17 -26.39
N LYS A 99 3.91 -3.52 -25.69
CA LYS A 99 4.33 -4.93 -25.57
C LYS A 99 3.42 -5.73 -24.65
N VAL A 100 2.91 -5.11 -23.59
CA VAL A 100 1.92 -5.72 -22.69
C VAL A 100 0.63 -6.00 -23.45
N ALA A 101 0.11 -5.01 -24.19
CA ALA A 101 -1.09 -5.17 -25.02
C ALA A 101 -0.91 -6.28 -26.06
N GLU A 102 0.20 -6.27 -26.82
CA GLU A 102 0.53 -7.32 -27.80
C GLU A 102 0.59 -8.72 -27.17
N ASN A 103 1.14 -8.84 -25.95
CA ASN A 103 1.21 -10.13 -25.26
C ASN A 103 -0.18 -10.62 -24.82
N ILE A 104 -1.09 -9.71 -24.42
CA ILE A 104 -2.49 -10.06 -24.15
C ILE A 104 -3.16 -10.52 -25.43
N GLU A 105 -3.07 -9.75 -26.52
CA GLU A 105 -3.66 -10.09 -27.82
C GLU A 105 -3.20 -11.46 -28.34
N LYS A 106 -1.95 -11.82 -28.10
CA LYS A 106 -1.36 -13.10 -28.46
C LYS A 106 -1.63 -14.24 -27.48
N GLY A 107 -2.39 -14.01 -26.43
CA GLY A 107 -2.74 -15.03 -25.45
C GLY A 107 -1.60 -15.54 -24.56
N ARG A 108 -0.54 -14.76 -24.41
CA ARG A 108 0.69 -15.18 -23.72
C ARG A 108 0.57 -15.25 -22.20
N TYR A 109 -0.49 -14.72 -21.63
CA TYR A 109 -0.73 -14.74 -20.20
C TYR A 109 -1.83 -15.73 -19.83
N ASP A 110 -1.60 -16.49 -18.77
CA ASP A 110 -2.60 -17.36 -18.16
C ASP A 110 -3.42 -16.64 -17.10
N LYS A 111 -2.86 -15.56 -16.52
CA LYS A 111 -3.50 -14.63 -15.60
C LYS A 111 -3.08 -13.20 -15.88
N ILE A 112 -4.02 -12.28 -15.75
CA ILE A 112 -3.83 -10.84 -16.01
C ILE A 112 -4.38 -10.09 -14.80
N PHE A 113 -3.50 -9.71 -13.88
CA PHE A 113 -3.87 -8.94 -12.70
C PHE A 113 -3.81 -7.45 -13.00
N LEU A 114 -4.93 -6.77 -12.85
CA LEU A 114 -5.04 -5.33 -13.06
C LEU A 114 -5.35 -4.64 -11.73
N LYS A 115 -4.40 -3.90 -11.21
CA LYS A 115 -4.53 -3.09 -10.01
C LYS A 115 -4.70 -1.63 -10.41
N ALA A 116 -5.89 -1.09 -10.18
CA ALA A 116 -6.20 0.30 -10.45
C ALA A 116 -6.44 1.09 -9.15
N ARG A 117 -6.44 2.40 -9.24
CA ARG A 117 -6.79 3.34 -8.16
C ARG A 117 -7.84 4.33 -8.62
N PHE A 118 -8.74 3.88 -9.45
CA PHE A 118 -9.86 4.68 -9.91
C PHE A 118 -11.00 4.60 -8.90
N ARG A 119 -11.71 5.70 -8.71
CA ARG A 119 -12.77 5.76 -7.71
C ARG A 119 -14.11 5.27 -8.21
N ASN A 120 -14.32 5.36 -9.52
CA ASN A 120 -15.57 4.96 -10.22
C ASN A 120 -15.37 5.09 -11.73
N LEU A 121 -16.33 4.64 -12.52
CA LEU A 121 -16.36 4.79 -13.97
C LEU A 121 -16.25 6.24 -14.44
N SER A 122 -16.80 7.19 -13.69
CA SER A 122 -16.67 8.61 -14.04
C SER A 122 -15.22 9.12 -13.98
N THR A 123 -14.37 8.46 -13.18
CA THR A 123 -12.93 8.74 -13.13
C THR A 123 -12.23 8.15 -14.36
N LEU A 124 -12.65 6.96 -14.82
CA LEU A 124 -12.21 6.38 -16.10
C LEU A 124 -12.59 7.27 -17.28
N ALA A 125 -13.84 7.75 -17.30
CA ALA A 125 -14.35 8.63 -18.35
C ALA A 125 -13.62 9.99 -18.46
N LYS A 126 -12.80 10.39 -17.46
CA LYS A 126 -12.00 11.62 -17.52
C LYS A 126 -10.79 11.56 -18.46
N GLN A 127 -10.65 10.50 -19.23
CA GLN A 127 -9.60 10.33 -20.23
C GLN A 127 -8.16 10.53 -19.72
N LEU A 128 -7.91 10.21 -18.47
CA LEU A 128 -6.55 10.13 -17.95
C LEU A 128 -5.81 9.01 -18.69
N THR A 129 -4.56 9.23 -19.02
CA THR A 129 -3.78 8.27 -19.82
C THR A 129 -3.70 6.88 -19.17
N ASP A 130 -3.58 6.83 -17.85
CA ASP A 130 -3.58 5.59 -17.07
C ASP A 130 -4.93 4.87 -17.12
N ALA A 131 -6.05 5.59 -17.01
CA ALA A 131 -7.39 5.04 -17.13
C ALA A 131 -7.62 4.49 -18.55
N LYS A 132 -7.21 5.24 -19.58
CA LYS A 132 -7.32 4.80 -20.97
C LYS A 132 -6.50 3.52 -21.24
N GLN A 133 -5.30 3.43 -20.70
CA GLN A 133 -4.48 2.23 -20.85
C GLN A 133 -5.11 1.02 -20.12
N PHE A 134 -5.67 1.23 -18.93
CA PHE A 134 -6.42 0.20 -18.21
C PHE A 134 -7.60 -0.33 -19.04
N GLU A 135 -8.42 0.57 -19.59
CA GLU A 135 -9.53 0.20 -20.47
C GLU A 135 -9.07 -0.56 -21.73
N LEU A 136 -7.96 -0.13 -22.34
CA LEU A 136 -7.40 -0.80 -23.51
C LEU A 136 -6.96 -2.24 -23.23
N LEU A 137 -6.35 -2.52 -22.07
CA LEU A 137 -5.97 -3.89 -21.70
C LEU A 137 -7.18 -4.78 -21.46
N ILE A 138 -8.22 -4.25 -20.80
CA ILE A 138 -9.49 -4.97 -20.64
C ILE A 138 -10.13 -5.24 -22.00
N SER A 139 -10.20 -4.24 -22.85
CA SER A 139 -10.77 -4.38 -24.19
C SER A 139 -10.03 -5.40 -25.04
N ALA A 140 -8.68 -5.40 -25.01
CA ALA A 140 -7.85 -6.39 -25.69
C ALA A 140 -8.15 -7.81 -25.21
N ALA A 141 -8.28 -7.99 -23.87
CA ALA A 141 -8.62 -9.30 -23.31
C ALA A 141 -10.03 -9.77 -23.70
N ILE A 142 -11.02 -8.87 -23.75
CA ILE A 142 -12.38 -9.18 -24.17
C ILE A 142 -12.40 -9.57 -25.66
N GLN A 143 -11.79 -8.75 -26.53
CA GLN A 143 -11.77 -8.96 -27.97
C GLN A 143 -11.09 -10.27 -28.39
N THR A 144 -10.13 -10.72 -27.60
CA THR A 144 -9.39 -11.96 -27.86
C THR A 144 -9.94 -13.17 -27.07
N GLY A 145 -11.09 -13.06 -26.42
CA GLY A 145 -11.73 -14.14 -25.68
C GLY A 145 -11.03 -14.52 -24.37
N GLN A 146 -10.16 -13.65 -23.85
CA GLN A 146 -9.34 -13.91 -22.67
C GLN A 146 -9.84 -13.18 -21.41
N ALA A 147 -11.03 -12.59 -21.44
CA ALA A 147 -11.61 -11.87 -20.32
C ALA A 147 -11.62 -12.68 -19.00
N HIS A 148 -11.84 -13.99 -19.10
CA HIS A 148 -11.82 -14.92 -17.96
C HIS A 148 -10.46 -15.05 -17.26
N LYS A 149 -9.39 -14.62 -17.91
CA LYS A 149 -8.03 -14.56 -17.32
C LYS A 149 -7.78 -13.26 -16.55
N VAL A 150 -8.63 -12.26 -16.73
CA VAL A 150 -8.48 -10.94 -16.08
C VAL A 150 -9.02 -11.00 -14.65
N VAL A 151 -8.22 -10.48 -13.74
CA VAL A 151 -8.55 -10.31 -12.33
C VAL A 151 -8.34 -8.85 -11.95
N ILE A 152 -9.40 -8.20 -11.52
CA ILE A 152 -9.35 -6.82 -11.04
C ILE A 152 -9.04 -6.79 -9.55
N LEU A 153 -8.00 -6.04 -9.17
CA LEU A 153 -7.51 -5.91 -7.81
C LEU A 153 -7.75 -4.50 -7.27
N ASP A 154 -8.97 -4.04 -7.28
CA ASP A 154 -9.30 -2.67 -6.86
C ASP A 154 -10.48 -2.63 -5.90
N THR A 155 -10.24 -2.05 -4.73
CA THR A 155 -11.28 -1.88 -3.70
C THR A 155 -12.28 -0.77 -4.06
N ASP A 156 -11.83 0.32 -4.65
CA ASP A 156 -12.70 1.46 -4.96
C ASP A 156 -13.63 1.11 -6.16
N LEU A 157 -13.13 0.43 -7.18
CA LEU A 157 -13.94 -0.05 -8.32
C LEU A 157 -14.94 -1.16 -7.94
N SER A 158 -14.64 -1.96 -6.94
CA SER A 158 -15.57 -2.96 -6.44
C SER A 158 -16.81 -2.35 -5.77
N LEU A 159 -16.76 -1.08 -5.45
CA LEU A 159 -17.87 -0.32 -4.89
C LEU A 159 -18.71 0.39 -5.95
N ASP A 160 -18.33 0.27 -7.23
CA ASP A 160 -19.06 0.80 -8.39
C ASP A 160 -19.92 -0.33 -9.00
N PRO A 161 -21.24 -0.33 -8.80
CA PRO A 161 -22.11 -1.41 -9.27
C PRO A 161 -22.08 -1.58 -10.81
N GLU A 162 -21.99 -0.47 -11.54
CA GLU A 162 -21.97 -0.51 -13.01
C GLU A 162 -20.71 -1.20 -13.53
N PHE A 163 -19.55 -0.92 -12.91
CA PHE A 163 -18.31 -1.59 -13.25
C PHE A 163 -18.30 -3.06 -12.84
N VAL A 164 -18.87 -3.40 -11.69
CA VAL A 164 -19.02 -4.78 -11.24
C VAL A 164 -19.89 -5.58 -12.20
N ASP A 165 -21.02 -5.01 -12.64
CA ASP A 165 -21.92 -5.68 -13.59
C ASP A 165 -21.30 -5.81 -14.99
N PHE A 166 -20.53 -4.80 -15.44
CA PHE A 166 -19.72 -4.91 -16.65
C PHE A 166 -18.73 -6.07 -16.56
N CYS A 167 -17.99 -6.20 -15.47
CA CYS A 167 -17.03 -7.29 -15.29
C CYS A 167 -17.71 -8.66 -15.27
N LYS A 168 -18.83 -8.80 -14.57
CA LYS A 168 -19.61 -10.05 -14.53
C LYS A 168 -20.11 -10.46 -15.91
N SER A 169 -20.64 -9.52 -16.69
CA SER A 169 -21.17 -9.80 -18.04
C SER A 169 -20.08 -10.28 -19.02
N HIS A 170 -18.81 -9.95 -18.77
CA HIS A 170 -17.67 -10.37 -19.60
C HIS A 170 -16.86 -11.52 -18.97
N GLY A 171 -17.26 -12.05 -17.82
CA GLY A 171 -16.53 -13.12 -17.14
C GLY A 171 -15.19 -12.67 -16.53
N ILE A 172 -15.04 -11.37 -16.23
CA ILE A 172 -13.88 -10.79 -15.56
C ILE A 172 -14.06 -11.00 -14.06
N ASN A 173 -13.00 -11.47 -13.39
CA ASN A 173 -13.03 -11.74 -11.96
C ASN A 173 -12.61 -10.51 -11.16
N PHE A 174 -13.18 -10.39 -9.95
CA PHE A 174 -12.72 -9.47 -8.92
C PHE A 174 -12.09 -10.26 -7.78
N GLU A 175 -10.88 -9.85 -7.37
CA GLU A 175 -10.30 -10.24 -6.10
C GLU A 175 -10.19 -9.01 -5.22
N ILE A 176 -11.13 -8.88 -4.31
CA ILE A 176 -11.18 -7.75 -3.39
C ILE A 176 -10.37 -8.13 -2.16
N PRO A 177 -9.39 -7.31 -1.77
CA PRO A 177 -8.73 -7.48 -0.50
C PRO A 177 -9.77 -7.34 0.62
N SER A 178 -10.08 -8.43 1.28
CA SER A 178 -10.92 -8.45 2.49
C SER A 178 -10.06 -8.69 3.72
N ILE A 179 -10.67 -8.66 4.91
CA ILE A 179 -10.02 -9.10 6.15
C ILE A 179 -9.53 -10.56 6.02
N ASP A 180 -10.26 -11.37 5.26
CA ASP A 180 -9.96 -12.79 5.05
C ASP A 180 -8.87 -13.01 3.98
N TYR A 181 -8.55 -11.98 3.19
CA TYR A 181 -7.53 -12.01 2.16
C TYR A 181 -6.53 -10.88 2.39
N PRO A 182 -5.44 -11.13 3.12
CA PRO A 182 -4.43 -10.13 3.35
C PRO A 182 -3.79 -9.71 2.02
N ASN A 183 -3.72 -8.41 1.80
CA ASN A 183 -3.16 -7.83 0.57
C ASN A 183 -1.65 -8.08 0.38
N VAL A 184 -1.00 -8.68 1.37
CA VAL A 184 0.45 -8.89 1.41
C VAL A 184 0.70 -10.28 1.93
N SER A 185 1.65 -11.01 1.32
CA SER A 185 1.94 -12.38 1.74
C SER A 185 2.49 -12.43 3.17
N LYS A 186 2.21 -13.56 3.83
CA LYS A 186 2.73 -13.88 5.15
C LYS A 186 4.26 -13.83 5.18
N ASP A 187 4.89 -14.47 4.20
CA ASP A 187 6.34 -14.62 4.18
C ASP A 187 7.03 -13.27 3.98
N PHE A 188 6.44 -12.40 3.15
CA PHE A 188 6.94 -11.04 2.97
C PHE A 188 6.84 -10.22 4.27
N ILE A 189 5.67 -10.23 4.94
CA ILE A 189 5.48 -9.44 6.15
C ILE A 189 6.32 -9.98 7.32
N LYS A 190 6.45 -11.31 7.44
CA LYS A 190 7.30 -11.95 8.44
C LYS A 190 8.79 -11.66 8.21
N ALA A 191 9.22 -11.55 6.96
CA ALA A 191 10.57 -11.13 6.64
C ALA A 191 10.83 -9.68 7.06
N CYS A 192 9.87 -8.77 6.83
CA CYS A 192 9.97 -7.39 7.30
C CYS A 192 9.94 -7.32 8.85
N GLU A 193 9.04 -8.06 9.50
CA GLU A 193 8.96 -8.15 10.95
C GLU A 193 10.31 -8.56 11.56
N LYS A 194 10.92 -9.61 11.03
CA LYS A 194 12.20 -10.11 11.49
C LYS A 194 13.28 -9.03 11.47
N VAL A 195 13.38 -8.29 10.37
CA VAL A 195 14.35 -7.19 10.24
C VAL A 195 14.16 -6.15 11.35
N TRP A 196 12.92 -5.74 11.63
CA TRP A 196 12.65 -4.73 12.65
C TRP A 196 12.83 -5.22 14.08
N LEU A 197 12.62 -6.51 14.34
CA LEU A 197 12.88 -7.09 15.66
C LEU A 197 14.37 -7.29 15.92
N GLU A 198 15.19 -7.41 14.88
CA GLU A 198 16.65 -7.51 14.98
C GLU A 198 17.32 -6.12 15.02
N GLU A 199 16.62 -5.05 14.69
CA GLU A 199 17.11 -3.67 14.76
C GLU A 199 17.08 -3.19 16.23
N THR A 200 18.25 -3.12 16.87
CA THR A 200 18.38 -2.92 18.32
C THR A 200 17.70 -1.67 18.85
N ASP A 201 17.73 -0.58 18.09
CA ASP A 201 17.21 0.73 18.55
C ASP A 201 15.77 1.01 18.10
N ARG A 202 15.14 0.06 17.37
CA ARG A 202 13.85 0.30 16.71
C ARG A 202 12.73 0.63 17.70
N PHE A 203 12.69 -0.06 18.82
CA PHE A 203 11.64 0.08 19.83
C PHE A 203 12.07 0.87 21.06
N GLU A 204 13.28 1.42 21.06
CA GLU A 204 13.77 2.28 22.14
C GLU A 204 12.98 3.58 22.26
N ARG A 205 12.58 4.17 21.14
CA ARG A 205 11.81 5.40 21.10
C ARG A 205 10.32 5.14 21.36
N ASN A 206 9.72 5.97 22.19
CA ASN A 206 8.29 5.89 22.54
C ASN A 206 7.54 7.22 22.40
N ASP A 207 8.18 8.22 21.80
CA ASP A 207 7.74 9.61 21.80
C ASP A 207 7.52 10.20 20.40
N LYS A 208 7.47 9.36 19.36
CA LYS A 208 7.29 9.83 17.99
C LYS A 208 6.05 9.25 17.32
N VAL A 209 5.23 10.15 16.78
CA VAL A 209 3.97 9.86 16.09
C VAL A 209 4.01 10.38 14.66
N PHE A 210 3.65 9.57 13.70
CA PHE A 210 3.61 9.93 12.30
C PHE A 210 2.21 9.80 11.71
N TYR A 211 1.81 10.77 10.89
CA TYR A 211 0.61 10.69 10.07
C TYR A 211 0.95 10.86 8.59
N TYR A 212 0.53 9.91 7.76
CA TYR A 212 0.64 10.01 6.31
C TYR A 212 -0.74 10.10 5.65
N GLY A 213 -1.05 11.23 5.04
CA GLY A 213 -2.30 11.42 4.31
C GLY A 213 -2.64 12.87 4.02
N ASN A 214 -3.51 13.08 3.05
CA ASN A 214 -3.97 14.41 2.70
C ASN A 214 -4.99 14.92 3.72
N ILE A 215 -4.84 16.18 4.11
CA ILE A 215 -5.78 16.92 4.96
C ILE A 215 -6.10 18.21 4.21
N SER A 216 -7.27 18.30 3.59
CA SER A 216 -7.68 19.49 2.84
C SER A 216 -9.18 19.72 3.05
N PHE A 217 -9.57 20.96 3.24
CA PHE A 217 -10.95 21.37 3.46
C PHE A 217 -11.64 21.85 2.18
N GLY A 218 -10.90 21.99 1.05
CA GLY A 218 -11.46 22.44 -0.24
C GLY A 218 -12.13 21.33 -1.04
N ASN A 219 -13.20 21.66 -1.70
CA ASN A 219 -13.98 21.02 -2.80
C ASN A 219 -14.01 19.49 -3.05
N TYR A 220 -13.51 18.66 -2.18
CA TYR A 220 -13.59 17.21 -2.31
C TYR A 220 -14.78 16.64 -1.53
N LYS A 221 -15.82 16.23 -2.22
CA LYS A 221 -17.09 15.79 -1.63
C LYS A 221 -17.07 14.44 -0.88
N ALA A 222 -16.05 13.61 -1.06
CA ALA A 222 -15.98 12.29 -0.41
C ALA A 222 -14.72 12.16 0.44
N GLY A 223 -14.85 12.14 1.74
CA GLY A 223 -13.76 11.94 2.70
C GLY A 223 -13.44 13.13 3.60
N HIS A 224 -14.21 14.21 3.51
CA HIS A 224 -14.00 15.42 4.32
C HIS A 224 -14.43 15.27 5.77
N ALA A 225 -15.41 14.44 6.08
CA ALA A 225 -15.89 14.22 7.45
C ALA A 225 -14.77 13.77 8.41
N LYS A 226 -13.76 13.06 7.90
CA LYS A 226 -12.63 12.61 8.70
C LYS A 226 -11.57 13.69 8.97
N ASN A 227 -11.50 14.76 8.17
CA ASN A 227 -10.42 15.75 8.30
C ASN A 227 -10.40 16.46 9.65
N PRO A 228 -11.54 16.91 10.24
CA PRO A 228 -11.55 17.46 11.59
C PRO A 228 -11.02 16.47 12.64
N ILE A 229 -11.36 15.20 12.51
CA ILE A 229 -10.93 14.14 13.42
C ILE A 229 -9.41 13.91 13.30
N VAL A 230 -8.87 13.91 12.06
CA VAL A 230 -7.44 13.82 11.83
C VAL A 230 -6.70 14.99 12.45
N VAL A 231 -7.20 16.22 12.26
CA VAL A 231 -6.60 17.44 12.81
C VAL A 231 -6.60 17.38 14.34
N ASP A 232 -7.72 17.00 14.94
CA ASP A 232 -7.87 16.84 16.39
C ASP A 232 -6.87 15.80 16.93
N ALA A 233 -6.80 14.62 16.30
CA ALA A 233 -5.88 13.55 16.69
C ALA A 233 -4.40 14.00 16.63
N ILE A 234 -4.03 14.73 15.59
CA ILE A 234 -2.66 15.27 15.42
C ILE A 234 -2.34 16.29 16.52
N LYS A 235 -3.26 17.24 16.76
CA LYS A 235 -3.09 18.27 17.78
C LYS A 235 -3.01 17.65 19.19
N LYS A 236 -3.88 16.71 19.52
CA LYS A 236 -3.83 15.97 20.78
C LYS A 236 -2.52 15.21 20.95
N SER A 237 -2.04 14.58 19.89
CA SER A 237 -0.75 13.88 19.93
C SER A 237 0.42 14.83 20.21
N SER A 238 0.42 16.04 19.61
CA SER A 238 1.48 17.04 19.82
C SER A 238 1.46 17.67 21.23
N ASP A 239 0.31 17.68 21.88
CA ASP A 239 0.15 18.21 23.24
C ASP A 239 0.42 17.17 24.32
N PHE A 240 0.47 15.89 23.95
CA PHE A 240 0.71 14.79 24.89
C PHE A 240 2.20 14.72 25.29
N LYS A 241 2.48 14.48 26.56
CA LYS A 241 3.86 14.35 27.06
C LYS A 241 4.28 12.90 27.11
N SER A 242 5.45 12.59 26.55
CA SER A 242 6.10 11.29 26.65
C SER A 242 6.54 10.95 28.08
N PHE A 243 7.01 9.74 28.29
CA PHE A 243 7.58 9.28 29.58
C PHE A 243 8.68 10.22 30.10
N THR A 244 9.52 10.79 29.22
CA THR A 244 10.58 11.72 29.59
C THR A 244 10.08 13.13 29.96
N GLY A 245 8.77 13.36 29.94
CA GLY A 245 8.15 14.68 30.14
C GLY A 245 8.21 15.60 28.94
N LYS A 246 8.88 15.20 27.85
CA LYS A 246 8.87 15.92 26.58
C LYS A 246 7.56 15.69 25.84
N LYS A 247 7.13 16.64 25.05
CA LYS A 247 6.00 16.46 24.14
C LYS A 247 6.34 15.41 23.10
N TYR A 248 5.32 14.69 22.60
CA TYR A 248 5.51 13.82 21.43
C TYR A 248 5.99 14.62 20.23
N GLU A 249 6.98 14.07 19.54
CA GLU A 249 7.39 14.57 18.24
C GLU A 249 6.38 14.08 17.19
N VAL A 250 5.63 15.02 16.61
CA VAL A 250 4.62 14.69 15.61
C VAL A 250 5.10 15.13 14.24
N SER A 251 5.03 14.24 13.28
CA SER A 251 5.35 14.50 11.88
C SER A 251 4.19 14.14 10.96
N ILE A 252 4.03 14.90 9.87
CA ILE A 252 2.95 14.75 8.91
C ILE A 252 3.52 14.78 7.51
N ALA A 253 3.12 13.83 6.67
CA ALA A 253 3.35 13.86 5.24
C ALA A 253 2.02 13.84 4.47
N GLY A 254 1.83 14.79 3.56
CA GLY A 254 0.61 14.87 2.75
C GLY A 254 0.37 16.26 2.19
N LYS A 255 -0.73 16.40 1.43
CA LYS A 255 -1.22 17.72 1.03
C LYS A 255 -2.00 18.31 2.19
N LEU A 256 -1.61 19.51 2.62
CA LEU A 256 -2.27 20.26 3.67
C LEU A 256 -2.88 21.54 3.09
N ASP A 257 -3.96 21.97 3.71
CA ASP A 257 -4.48 23.32 3.52
C ASP A 257 -3.42 24.32 4.04
N PRO A 258 -3.10 25.43 3.35
CA PRO A 258 -2.09 26.39 3.78
C PRO A 258 -2.30 26.91 5.22
N ALA A 259 -3.51 27.31 5.56
CA ALA A 259 -3.82 27.79 6.91
C ALA A 259 -3.58 26.72 7.99
N LEU A 260 -3.84 25.45 7.66
CA LEU A 260 -3.58 24.34 8.56
C LEU A 260 -2.07 24.05 8.68
N ALA A 261 -1.32 24.27 7.62
CA ALA A 261 0.14 24.11 7.65
C ALA A 261 0.79 25.13 8.60
N GLU A 262 0.34 26.39 8.59
CA GLU A 262 0.80 27.42 9.51
C GLU A 262 0.47 27.06 10.97
N ASP A 263 -0.79 26.68 11.28
CA ASP A 263 -1.22 26.24 12.62
C ASP A 263 -0.39 25.05 13.13
N PHE A 264 -0.04 24.09 12.25
CA PHE A 264 0.80 22.96 12.62
C PHE A 264 2.25 23.36 12.89
N GLN A 265 2.80 24.30 12.12
CA GLN A 265 4.15 24.82 12.36
C GLN A 265 4.25 25.58 13.69
N GLU A 266 3.25 26.38 14.05
CA GLU A 266 3.18 27.04 15.36
C GLU A 266 3.20 26.03 16.53
N LYS A 267 2.65 24.82 16.32
CA LYS A 267 2.68 23.72 17.29
C LYS A 267 3.95 22.85 17.22
N ASN A 268 4.95 23.23 16.43
CA ASN A 268 6.17 22.47 16.17
C ASN A 268 5.90 21.08 15.58
N ILE A 269 4.83 20.91 14.81
CA ILE A 269 4.56 19.69 14.06
C ILE A 269 5.40 19.71 12.78
N LYS A 270 6.22 18.70 12.58
CA LYS A 270 7.10 18.57 11.41
C LYS A 270 6.31 18.27 10.16
N LEU A 271 6.41 19.12 9.14
CA LEU A 271 5.79 18.90 7.84
C LEU A 271 6.82 18.33 6.86
N ILE A 272 6.48 17.18 6.28
CA ILE A 272 7.30 16.45 5.32
C ILE A 272 6.72 16.61 3.93
N LYS A 273 7.57 16.96 2.97
CA LYS A 273 7.14 17.06 1.58
C LYS A 273 6.71 15.69 1.07
N ARG A 274 5.49 15.60 0.55
CA ARG A 274 4.94 14.36 0.00
C ARG A 274 5.75 13.79 -1.17
N THR A 275 6.51 14.62 -1.86
CA THR A 275 7.36 14.24 -2.99
C THR A 275 8.62 13.51 -2.57
N ASP A 276 9.03 13.65 -1.32
CA ASP A 276 10.19 12.92 -0.79
C ASP A 276 9.74 11.60 -0.14
N ARG A 277 9.91 10.52 -0.87
CA ARG A 277 9.51 9.19 -0.43
C ARG A 277 10.43 8.61 0.60
N THR A 278 11.72 8.86 0.46
CA THR A 278 12.73 8.41 1.42
C THR A 278 12.44 9.00 2.79
N ASP A 279 12.09 10.29 2.85
CA ASP A 279 11.73 10.95 4.09
C ASP A 279 10.47 10.34 4.72
N ILE A 280 9.44 10.01 3.91
CA ILE A 280 8.21 9.36 4.40
C ILE A 280 8.54 8.00 5.05
N TRP A 281 9.39 7.20 4.41
CA TRP A 281 9.75 5.89 4.97
C TRP A 281 10.65 6.00 6.20
N ASN A 282 11.58 6.95 6.20
CA ASN A 282 12.41 7.26 7.36
C ASN A 282 11.54 7.73 8.54
N GLU A 283 10.48 8.47 8.28
CA GLU A 283 9.53 8.87 9.32
C GLU A 283 8.74 7.67 9.86
N TYR A 284 8.26 6.75 9.02
CA TYR A 284 7.69 5.50 9.53
C TYR A 284 8.71 4.73 10.36
N ALA A 285 9.91 4.50 9.82
CA ALA A 285 10.96 3.75 10.48
C ALA A 285 11.42 4.38 11.80
N SER A 286 11.34 5.69 11.95
CA SER A 286 11.70 6.39 13.19
C SER A 286 10.53 6.62 14.15
N SER A 287 9.28 6.33 13.74
CA SER A 287 8.09 6.58 14.54
C SER A 287 7.62 5.33 15.24
N THR A 288 7.28 5.43 16.52
CA THR A 288 6.67 4.32 17.27
C THR A 288 5.27 4.05 16.78
N ILE A 289 4.51 5.13 16.58
CA ILE A 289 3.09 5.09 16.23
C ILE A 289 2.88 5.72 14.85
N SER A 290 2.09 5.05 14.03
CA SER A 290 1.52 5.62 12.82
C SER A 290 0.02 5.80 12.98
N LEU A 291 -0.46 7.04 12.92
CA LEU A 291 -1.89 7.31 12.98
C LEU A 291 -2.59 6.91 11.69
N ASN A 292 -3.58 6.06 11.81
CA ASN A 292 -4.39 5.59 10.71
C ASN A 292 -5.86 5.95 10.95
N ILE A 293 -6.45 6.67 10.01
CA ILE A 293 -7.86 7.01 10.05
C ILE A 293 -8.50 6.49 8.77
N SER A 294 -9.34 5.47 8.93
CA SER A 294 -10.05 4.85 7.82
C SER A 294 -11.23 5.71 7.39
N LYS A 295 -11.64 5.59 6.13
CA LYS A 295 -12.95 6.09 5.68
C LYS A 295 -14.04 5.18 6.27
N ASP A 296 -15.18 5.74 6.63
CA ASP A 296 -16.32 4.97 7.14
C ASP A 296 -16.69 3.81 6.23
N LEU A 297 -16.73 4.08 4.93
CA LEU A 297 -16.99 3.05 3.92
C LEU A 297 -15.99 1.87 3.97
N TYR A 298 -14.72 2.12 4.30
CA TYR A 298 -13.73 1.06 4.44
C TYR A 298 -13.97 0.24 5.70
N VAL A 299 -14.38 0.91 6.79
CA VAL A 299 -14.75 0.24 8.04
C VAL A 299 -15.98 -0.66 7.82
N GLU A 300 -17.03 -0.11 7.21
CA GLU A 300 -18.27 -0.83 6.88
C GLU A 300 -18.06 -2.06 5.99
N ARG A 301 -17.11 -1.97 5.06
CA ARG A 301 -16.79 -3.05 4.11
C ARG A 301 -15.67 -3.98 4.57
N GLY A 302 -15.12 -3.77 5.75
CA GLY A 302 -14.05 -4.61 6.27
C GLY A 302 -12.66 -4.36 5.67
N PHE A 303 -12.45 -3.24 4.95
CA PHE A 303 -11.16 -2.95 4.31
C PHE A 303 -10.20 -2.23 5.24
N TYR A 304 -8.93 -2.58 5.18
CA TYR A 304 -7.85 -1.79 5.77
C TYR A 304 -7.24 -0.84 4.73
N PRO A 305 -6.97 0.42 5.09
CA PRO A 305 -6.23 1.30 4.21
C PRO A 305 -4.80 0.80 4.02
N ALA A 306 -4.23 0.98 2.82
CA ALA A 306 -2.87 0.55 2.50
C ALA A 306 -1.81 1.05 3.51
N ARG A 307 -2.06 2.18 4.16
CA ARG A 307 -1.18 2.77 5.18
C ARG A 307 -0.99 1.91 6.43
N VAL A 308 -1.95 1.06 6.76
CA VAL A 308 -1.81 0.09 7.86
C VAL A 308 -0.69 -0.90 7.55
N TYR A 309 -0.67 -1.41 6.32
CA TYR A 309 0.37 -2.33 5.86
C TYR A 309 1.72 -1.63 5.69
N GLU A 310 1.71 -0.41 5.13
CA GLU A 310 2.91 0.42 5.01
C GLU A 310 3.54 0.68 6.39
N SER A 311 2.73 1.01 7.39
CA SER A 311 3.20 1.21 8.76
C SER A 311 3.97 -0.02 9.26
N LEU A 312 3.39 -1.20 9.10
CA LEU A 312 3.99 -2.46 9.58
C LEU A 312 5.24 -2.83 8.78
N ILE A 313 5.21 -2.65 7.45
CA ILE A 313 6.38 -2.90 6.60
C ILE A 313 7.57 -2.03 7.03
N PHE A 314 7.32 -0.79 7.42
CA PHE A 314 8.36 0.15 7.86
C PHE A 314 8.51 0.23 9.39
N GLY A 315 8.01 -0.76 10.11
CA GLY A 315 8.27 -0.94 11.53
C GLY A 315 7.47 -0.04 12.47
N ALA A 316 6.51 0.76 12.00
CA ALA A 316 5.64 1.55 12.85
C ALA A 316 4.39 0.77 13.26
N ILE A 317 3.91 0.98 14.48
CA ILE A 317 2.69 0.37 14.98
C ILE A 317 1.49 1.20 14.48
N PRO A 318 0.60 0.65 13.64
CA PRO A 318 -0.57 1.38 13.18
C PRO A 318 -1.57 1.52 14.32
N VAL A 319 -1.96 2.74 14.62
CA VAL A 319 -2.99 3.06 15.61
C VAL A 319 -4.13 3.74 14.88
N SER A 320 -5.35 3.27 15.10
CA SER A 320 -6.54 3.89 14.52
C SER A 320 -7.42 4.47 15.61
N TYR A 321 -7.83 5.70 15.42
CA TYR A 321 -8.74 6.38 16.33
C TYR A 321 -10.23 6.01 16.12
N MET A 322 -10.57 5.46 14.94
CA MET A 322 -11.95 5.19 14.55
C MET A 322 -12.22 3.76 14.08
N ASP A 323 -11.17 2.97 13.94
CA ASP A 323 -11.30 1.61 13.44
C ASP A 323 -10.99 0.62 14.55
N ASN A 324 -12.04 0.20 15.25
CA ASN A 324 -11.92 -0.75 16.37
C ASN A 324 -11.25 -2.06 15.98
N ARG A 325 -11.30 -2.48 14.71
CA ARG A 325 -10.65 -3.70 14.23
C ARG A 325 -9.13 -3.61 14.38
N ILE A 326 -8.54 -2.44 14.13
CA ILE A 326 -7.11 -2.23 14.36
C ILE A 326 -6.81 -2.29 15.86
N HIS A 327 -7.66 -1.72 16.70
CA HIS A 327 -7.51 -1.80 18.16
C HIS A 327 -7.66 -3.23 18.68
N GLU A 328 -8.60 -4.00 18.15
CA GLU A 328 -8.77 -5.42 18.47
C GLU A 328 -7.53 -6.21 18.05
N ALA A 329 -7.00 -5.96 16.86
CA ALA A 329 -5.77 -6.58 16.38
C ALA A 329 -4.55 -6.24 17.24
N LEU A 330 -4.49 -5.03 17.81
CA LEU A 330 -3.47 -4.62 18.77
C LEU A 330 -3.68 -5.22 20.17
N GLY A 331 -4.85 -5.79 20.43
CA GLY A 331 -5.25 -6.25 21.76
C GLY A 331 -5.67 -5.12 22.70
N PHE A 332 -6.04 -3.96 22.16
CA PHE A 332 -6.48 -2.78 22.89
C PHE A 332 -8.01 -2.69 22.94
N GLN A 333 -8.68 -3.78 23.29
CA GLN A 333 -10.16 -3.82 23.31
C GLN A 333 -10.78 -2.74 24.21
N ASP A 334 -10.09 -2.32 25.24
CA ASP A 334 -10.55 -1.35 26.22
C ASP A 334 -10.04 0.08 25.97
N LEU A 335 -9.07 0.29 25.08
CA LEU A 335 -8.51 1.60 24.80
C LEU A 335 -9.23 2.26 23.63
N ARG A 336 -10.23 3.08 23.91
CA ARG A 336 -11.07 3.70 22.89
C ARG A 336 -10.68 5.12 22.54
N LYS A 337 -9.86 5.77 23.37
CA LYS A 337 -9.43 7.15 23.18
C LYS A 337 -7.96 7.21 22.80
N LEU A 338 -7.63 8.15 21.93
CA LEU A 338 -6.24 8.35 21.50
C LEU A 338 -5.33 8.62 22.71
N GLU A 339 -5.78 9.39 23.67
CA GLU A 339 -5.03 9.73 24.87
C GLU A 339 -4.70 8.50 25.73
N GLU A 340 -5.62 7.54 25.80
CA GLU A 340 -5.41 6.26 26.50
C GLU A 340 -4.35 5.41 25.79
N ILE A 341 -4.38 5.38 24.46
CA ILE A 341 -3.38 4.69 23.63
C ILE A 341 -2.00 5.35 23.78
N LEU A 342 -1.93 6.67 23.70
CA LEU A 342 -0.68 7.40 23.88
C LEU A 342 -0.11 7.22 25.29
N ALA A 343 -0.96 7.20 26.34
CA ALA A 343 -0.56 6.91 27.70
C ALA A 343 0.02 5.49 27.82
N PHE A 344 -0.64 4.51 27.23
CA PHE A 344 -0.16 3.13 27.21
C PHE A 344 1.23 3.02 26.56
N PHE A 345 1.44 3.61 25.38
CA PHE A 345 2.74 3.60 24.73
C PHE A 345 3.82 4.38 25.48
N LYS A 346 3.41 5.43 26.19
CA LYS A 346 4.30 6.20 27.05
C LYS A 346 4.96 5.32 28.12
N ASP A 347 4.17 4.46 28.77
CA ASP A 347 4.58 3.65 29.91
C ASP A 347 5.11 2.26 29.49
N SER A 348 4.98 1.89 28.22
CA SER A 348 5.46 0.60 27.69
C SER A 348 6.99 0.55 27.60
N SER A 349 7.57 -0.62 27.86
CA SER A 349 8.98 -0.88 27.62
C SER A 349 9.29 -1.12 26.13
N PRO A 350 10.54 -1.06 25.68
CA PRO A 350 10.92 -1.47 24.32
C PRO A 350 10.44 -2.89 23.98
N SER A 351 10.55 -3.82 24.93
CA SER A 351 10.09 -5.20 24.77
C SER A 351 8.58 -5.29 24.59
N ASP A 352 7.82 -4.48 25.33
CA ASP A 352 6.35 -4.43 25.16
C ASP A 352 5.98 -3.92 23.77
N ARG A 353 6.65 -2.85 23.31
CA ARG A 353 6.41 -2.30 21.96
C ARG A 353 6.75 -3.29 20.84
N ALA A 354 7.85 -4.01 20.97
CA ALA A 354 8.22 -5.08 20.05
C ALA A 354 7.16 -6.20 20.04
N SER A 355 6.70 -6.61 21.24
CA SER A 355 5.63 -7.61 21.37
C SER A 355 4.32 -7.14 20.74
N ILE A 356 3.93 -5.87 20.94
CA ILE A 356 2.74 -5.28 20.33
C ILE A 356 2.86 -5.26 18.81
N TYR A 357 4.02 -4.86 18.28
CA TYR A 357 4.29 -4.86 16.84
C TYR A 357 4.10 -6.26 16.25
N SER A 358 4.69 -7.29 16.83
CA SER A 358 4.54 -8.69 16.40
C SER A 358 3.10 -9.18 16.52
N LYS A 359 2.40 -8.82 17.60
CA LYS A 359 1.00 -9.16 17.81
C LYS A 359 0.10 -8.49 16.78
N CYS A 360 0.38 -7.23 16.45
CA CYS A 360 -0.32 -6.51 15.40
C CYS A 360 -0.18 -7.21 14.05
N ILE A 361 1.03 -7.62 13.67
CA ILE A 361 1.28 -8.40 12.45
C ILE A 361 0.50 -9.71 12.48
N SER A 362 0.56 -10.45 13.58
CA SER A 362 -0.12 -11.75 13.70
C SER A 362 -1.64 -11.65 13.61
N ASN A 363 -2.22 -10.58 14.14
CA ASN A 363 -3.67 -10.39 14.21
C ASN A 363 -4.25 -9.69 12.96
N LEU A 364 -3.52 -8.73 12.36
CA LEU A 364 -3.94 -8.05 11.13
C LEU A 364 -3.72 -8.91 9.87
N PHE A 365 -2.86 -9.91 9.97
CA PHE A 365 -2.64 -10.91 8.93
C PHE A 365 -2.99 -12.29 9.50
N PRO A 366 -4.29 -12.60 9.70
CA PRO A 366 -4.67 -13.92 10.19
C PRO A 366 -4.30 -14.95 9.12
N PHE A 367 -3.20 -15.59 9.36
CA PHE A 367 -2.63 -16.58 8.47
C PHE A 367 -3.39 -17.90 8.67
N ARG A 368 -4.33 -18.16 7.82
CA ARG A 368 -4.94 -19.48 7.67
C ARG A 368 -4.21 -20.32 6.65
#